data_cef124c23d194cc4dd3e340521fc9812
#
_entry.id   cef124c23d194cc4dd3e340521fc9812
#
_cell.length_a   1.000
_cell.length_b   1.000
_cell.length_c   1.000
_cell.angle_alpha   90.00
_cell.angle_beta   90.00
_cell.angle_gamma   90.00
#
_symmetry.space_group_name_H-M   'P 1'
#
loop_
_entity.id
_entity.type
_entity.pdbx_description
1 polymer ?
#
loop_
_entity_poly.entity_id
_entity_poly.type
_entity_poly.pdbx_seq_one_letter_code
_entity_poly.pdbx_strand_id
1 'polypeptide(L)'
;MNIYIRTNFSSNTGLGHLMRCNRLSLELKKRGYNCLFFLDKPHSLININFKRFYIYGNNKKYLNEKEDAKFFCKLTNSMGEGIILLDDYRFSKIWEKHVSKFHKKIIIFDDLETKDHYADFIINYNPKNYPIIKYNFERNKKKGSKFLINPQFNIVGKKNLLEKQKKNFFFKITFYIGGGSDQIIVYNLLIKLLKKIKNKKVKFIVIVGPLAKNKLKIINLAKKYNSVECVYGLSDITSYIKKSQLFIGSAGTAIFETALFKVPSILIKMTQNQNTDIFSLERIGHYIYLDLSDFLNSQKMSELIFLLEKKYSRFKVLNKKPEIQIDDNGAKRIIEYIFFKKKNIFKKKKIKLKKIKKDNLRIRPVTDKDLNHYLYSRNLEINTNNSTSKNKIKKLDHYLWWFKNKRKSYVLTKNGLKILYLYEENLFSLKNIEYNISGWFACSKDCTIKEILYALNWQRYKYKKNVKWLSFIKNSNKLSIKLSKYLGWSIVKDKDESIDKLKFLLNIKTNKFIFYKR
;
A
#
# COMPACT_ATOMS: atom_id res chain seq x y z
N MET A 1 6.34 -38.05 3.75
CA MET A 1 6.09 -37.61 2.36
C MET A 1 6.97 -36.39 2.07
N ASN A 2 7.67 -36.41 0.92
CA ASN A 2 8.59 -35.35 0.52
C ASN A 2 7.84 -34.15 -0.08
N ILE A 3 8.30 -32.94 0.27
CA ILE A 3 7.93 -31.67 -0.34
C ILE A 3 9.18 -31.09 -0.98
N TYR A 4 9.20 -31.01 -2.29
CA TYR A 4 10.28 -30.46 -3.08
C TYR A 4 10.02 -29.00 -3.38
N ILE A 5 10.89 -28.10 -2.93
CA ILE A 5 10.69 -26.67 -2.96
C ILE A 5 11.67 -26.06 -3.97
N ARG A 6 11.15 -25.64 -5.12
CA ARG A 6 11.93 -24.89 -6.12
C ARG A 6 11.69 -23.39 -5.91
N THR A 7 12.70 -22.72 -5.47
CA THR A 7 12.67 -21.27 -5.22
C THR A 7 14.03 -20.65 -5.51
N ASN A 8 14.05 -19.32 -5.65
CA ASN A 8 15.27 -18.58 -5.94
C ASN A 8 15.34 -17.28 -5.12
N PHE A 9 16.54 -16.70 -5.12
CA PHE A 9 16.82 -15.38 -4.56
C PHE A 9 17.93 -14.71 -5.37
N SER A 10 17.88 -13.40 -5.47
CA SER A 10 18.92 -12.61 -6.14
C SER A 10 18.94 -11.18 -5.61
N SER A 11 19.91 -10.37 -6.02
CA SER A 11 19.92 -8.94 -5.74
C SER A 11 18.67 -8.22 -6.29
N ASN A 12 18.09 -8.73 -7.38
CA ASN A 12 16.93 -8.13 -8.04
C ASN A 12 15.60 -8.58 -7.41
N THR A 13 15.44 -9.87 -7.08
CA THR A 13 14.22 -10.43 -6.49
C THR A 13 14.20 -10.34 -4.95
N GLY A 14 15.36 -10.15 -4.34
CA GLY A 14 15.51 -10.16 -2.89
C GLY A 14 15.38 -11.58 -2.30
N LEU A 15 15.08 -11.63 -1.00
CA LEU A 15 14.95 -12.88 -0.23
C LEU A 15 13.49 -13.30 0.03
N GLY A 16 12.52 -12.53 -0.44
CA GLY A 16 11.10 -12.72 -0.09
C GLY A 16 10.56 -14.12 -0.37
N HIS A 17 10.86 -14.65 -1.56
CA HIS A 17 10.47 -16.00 -1.99
C HIS A 17 11.05 -17.08 -1.09
N LEU A 18 12.36 -17.06 -0.90
CA LEU A 18 13.05 -18.02 -0.05
C LEU A 18 12.52 -18.00 1.39
N MET A 19 12.30 -16.80 1.96
CA MET A 19 11.84 -16.65 3.34
C MET A 19 10.41 -17.13 3.54
N ARG A 20 9.50 -16.87 2.58
CA ARG A 20 8.13 -17.40 2.69
C ARG A 20 8.08 -18.92 2.52
N CYS A 21 8.87 -19.49 1.62
CA CYS A 21 9.02 -20.93 1.50
C CYS A 21 9.60 -21.55 2.77
N ASN A 22 10.65 -20.96 3.36
CA ASN A 22 11.24 -21.41 4.62
C ASN A 22 10.22 -21.40 5.78
N ARG A 23 9.45 -20.33 5.94
CA ARG A 23 8.40 -20.24 6.97
C ARG A 23 7.30 -21.27 6.78
N LEU A 24 6.84 -21.52 5.54
CA LEU A 24 5.87 -22.56 5.22
C LEU A 24 6.42 -23.94 5.52
N SER A 25 7.69 -24.20 5.20
CA SER A 25 8.37 -25.47 5.46
C SER A 25 8.51 -25.78 6.96
N LEU A 26 8.78 -24.76 7.78
CA LEU A 26 8.79 -24.92 9.23
C LEU A 26 7.43 -25.41 9.76
N GLU A 27 6.35 -24.94 9.20
CA GLU A 27 5.00 -25.35 9.59
C GLU A 27 4.62 -26.73 9.01
N LEU A 28 5.13 -27.09 7.82
CA LEU A 28 5.01 -28.43 7.23
C LEU A 28 5.81 -29.46 8.03
N LYS A 29 7.04 -29.14 8.43
CA LYS A 29 7.90 -30.01 9.25
C LYS A 29 7.23 -30.43 10.57
N LYS A 30 6.52 -29.52 11.24
CA LYS A 30 5.74 -29.83 12.45
C LYS A 30 4.65 -30.86 12.23
N ARG A 31 4.25 -31.12 10.99
CA ARG A 31 3.24 -32.11 10.59
C ARG A 31 3.84 -33.35 9.95
N GLY A 32 5.14 -33.57 10.12
CA GLY A 32 5.84 -34.77 9.64
C GLY A 32 6.22 -34.76 8.16
N TYR A 33 6.12 -33.60 7.46
CA TYR A 33 6.57 -33.52 6.08
C TYR A 33 8.09 -33.27 6.01
N ASN A 34 8.76 -33.97 5.09
CA ASN A 34 10.18 -33.75 4.80
C ASN A 34 10.34 -32.72 3.68
N CYS A 35 10.89 -31.55 4.02
CA CYS A 35 11.04 -30.43 3.07
C CYS A 35 12.46 -30.35 2.54
N LEU A 36 12.63 -30.34 1.22
CA LEU A 36 13.91 -30.32 0.51
C LEU A 36 13.94 -29.13 -0.44
N PHE A 37 14.96 -28.26 -0.30
CA PHE A 37 15.08 -27.03 -1.09
C PHE A 37 15.97 -27.22 -2.30
N PHE A 38 15.48 -26.78 -3.45
CA PHE A 38 16.20 -26.75 -4.72
C PHE A 38 16.41 -25.29 -5.12
N LEU A 39 17.66 -24.83 -4.97
CA LEU A 39 18.10 -23.46 -5.21
C LEU A 39 18.98 -23.41 -6.45
N ASP A 40 19.22 -22.22 -7.00
CA ASP A 40 20.10 -22.06 -8.15
C ASP A 40 21.54 -22.39 -7.78
N LYS A 41 22.07 -21.76 -6.77
CA LYS A 41 23.47 -21.86 -6.32
C LYS A 41 23.63 -21.64 -4.82
N PRO A 42 24.75 -22.09 -4.22
CA PRO A 42 25.04 -21.80 -2.83
C PRO A 42 25.27 -20.30 -2.58
N HIS A 43 24.97 -19.85 -1.36
CA HIS A 43 25.24 -18.50 -0.90
C HIS A 43 25.53 -18.50 0.60
N SER A 44 26.68 -17.98 0.99
CA SER A 44 27.20 -18.02 2.37
C SER A 44 26.32 -17.28 3.39
N LEU A 45 25.61 -16.23 2.96
CA LEU A 45 24.78 -15.40 3.84
C LEU A 45 23.36 -15.97 4.06
N ILE A 46 23.04 -17.12 3.46
CA ILE A 46 21.70 -17.69 3.54
C ILE A 46 21.73 -18.96 4.36
N ASN A 47 21.14 -18.87 5.54
CA ASN A 47 20.98 -20.00 6.44
C ASN A 47 19.49 -20.38 6.53
N ILE A 48 19.18 -21.59 6.05
CA ILE A 48 17.88 -22.25 6.25
C ILE A 48 18.11 -23.64 6.85
N ASN A 49 17.27 -24.03 7.80
CA ASN A 49 17.41 -25.28 8.55
C ASN A 49 16.84 -26.50 7.81
N PHE A 50 17.05 -26.57 6.47
CA PHE A 50 16.58 -27.66 5.61
C PHE A 50 17.69 -28.12 4.67
N LYS A 51 17.61 -29.37 4.21
CA LYS A 51 18.51 -29.91 3.20
C LYS A 51 18.36 -29.14 1.89
N ARG A 52 19.47 -28.77 1.27
CA ARG A 52 19.55 -27.94 0.07
C ARG A 52 20.23 -28.69 -1.05
N PHE A 53 19.71 -28.51 -2.25
CA PHE A 53 20.28 -28.99 -3.51
C PHE A 53 20.43 -27.79 -4.43
N TYR A 54 21.43 -27.81 -5.28
CA TYR A 54 21.76 -26.69 -6.16
C TYR A 54 21.66 -27.12 -7.63
N ILE A 55 20.75 -26.46 -8.35
CA ILE A 55 20.42 -26.81 -9.74
C ILE A 55 21.60 -26.51 -10.66
N TYR A 56 22.24 -25.37 -10.50
CA TYR A 56 23.35 -24.96 -11.39
C TYR A 56 24.74 -25.25 -10.80
N GLY A 57 24.81 -25.70 -9.57
CA GLY A 57 26.09 -25.95 -8.90
C GLY A 57 26.99 -24.71 -8.94
N ASN A 58 28.21 -24.89 -9.45
CA ASN A 58 29.18 -23.80 -9.65
C ASN A 58 29.09 -23.16 -11.05
N ASN A 59 28.23 -23.67 -11.94
CA ASN A 59 28.06 -23.12 -13.29
C ASN A 59 27.37 -21.75 -13.23
N LYS A 60 27.90 -20.77 -13.95
CA LYS A 60 27.36 -19.40 -14.03
C LYS A 60 26.18 -19.26 -15.01
N LYS A 61 25.99 -20.24 -15.92
CA LYS A 61 24.96 -20.18 -16.96
C LYS A 61 23.63 -20.67 -16.42
N TYR A 62 22.59 -19.83 -16.53
CA TYR A 62 21.21 -20.21 -16.20
C TYR A 62 20.66 -21.11 -17.30
N LEU A 63 20.05 -22.23 -16.89
CA LEU A 63 19.32 -23.13 -17.78
C LEU A 63 18.01 -22.45 -18.21
N ASN A 64 17.52 -22.79 -19.40
CA ASN A 64 16.16 -22.41 -19.78
C ASN A 64 15.14 -23.23 -18.99
N GLU A 65 13.88 -22.85 -19.06
CA GLU A 65 12.78 -23.43 -18.28
C GLU A 65 12.64 -24.95 -18.46
N LYS A 66 12.81 -25.45 -19.70
CA LYS A 66 12.72 -26.87 -20.01
C LYS A 66 13.88 -27.66 -19.42
N GLU A 67 15.10 -27.13 -19.54
CA GLU A 67 16.30 -27.74 -18.99
C GLU A 67 16.30 -27.77 -17.46
N ASP A 68 15.90 -26.69 -16.82
CA ASP A 68 15.71 -26.64 -15.35
C ASP A 68 14.72 -27.72 -14.90
N ALA A 69 13.59 -27.88 -15.57
CA ALA A 69 12.59 -28.91 -15.24
C ALA A 69 13.16 -30.32 -15.39
N LYS A 70 13.90 -30.61 -16.46
CA LYS A 70 14.55 -31.92 -16.67
C LYS A 70 15.58 -32.21 -15.57
N PHE A 71 16.44 -31.26 -15.27
CA PHE A 71 17.46 -31.43 -14.24
C PHE A 71 16.85 -31.57 -12.84
N PHE A 72 15.84 -30.79 -12.53
CA PHE A 72 15.09 -30.90 -11.29
C PHE A 72 14.47 -32.30 -11.13
N CYS A 73 13.79 -32.82 -12.17
CA CYS A 73 13.24 -34.17 -12.16
C CYS A 73 14.33 -35.25 -11.99
N LYS A 74 15.48 -35.11 -12.65
CA LYS A 74 16.63 -36.03 -12.49
C LYS A 74 17.07 -36.12 -11.02
N LEU A 75 17.14 -34.96 -10.32
CA LEU A 75 17.53 -34.92 -8.91
C LEU A 75 16.43 -35.49 -7.99
N THR A 76 15.17 -35.29 -8.31
CA THR A 76 14.07 -35.72 -7.44
C THR A 76 13.63 -37.16 -7.66
N ASN A 77 13.87 -37.75 -8.85
CA ASN A 77 13.49 -39.14 -9.15
C ASN A 77 14.12 -40.15 -8.20
N SER A 78 15.40 -39.96 -7.84
CA SER A 78 16.11 -40.84 -6.88
C SER A 78 15.56 -40.71 -5.44
N MET A 79 14.79 -39.67 -5.15
CA MET A 79 14.23 -39.39 -3.83
C MET A 79 12.73 -39.78 -3.70
N GLY A 80 12.15 -40.30 -4.80
CA GLY A 80 10.77 -40.73 -4.89
C GLY A 80 9.76 -39.63 -5.20
N GLU A 81 8.53 -40.06 -5.42
CA GLU A 81 7.43 -39.15 -5.74
C GLU A 81 7.09 -38.21 -4.56
N GLY A 82 6.84 -36.94 -4.84
CA GLY A 82 6.56 -35.93 -3.84
C GLY A 82 5.56 -34.87 -4.29
N ILE A 83 5.40 -33.85 -3.47
CA ILE A 83 4.61 -32.65 -3.78
C ILE A 83 5.59 -31.51 -4.08
N ILE A 84 5.33 -30.76 -5.15
CA ILE A 84 6.12 -29.62 -5.55
C ILE A 84 5.55 -28.34 -4.93
N LEU A 85 6.41 -27.52 -4.36
CA LEU A 85 6.15 -26.13 -4.01
C LEU A 85 7.06 -25.25 -4.87
N LEU A 86 6.44 -24.54 -5.82
CA LEU A 86 7.15 -23.64 -6.75
C LEU A 86 6.93 -22.18 -6.36
N ASP A 87 8.03 -21.46 -6.20
CA ASP A 87 8.03 -20.05 -5.91
C ASP A 87 9.15 -19.34 -6.66
N ASP A 88 9.00 -19.23 -7.98
CA ASP A 88 9.98 -18.62 -8.87
C ASP A 88 9.32 -18.02 -10.11
N TYR A 89 9.46 -16.72 -10.29
CA TYR A 89 8.83 -15.99 -11.41
C TYR A 89 9.36 -16.34 -12.80
N ARG A 90 10.45 -17.10 -12.89
CA ARG A 90 11.01 -17.52 -14.19
C ARG A 90 10.17 -18.59 -14.85
N PHE A 91 9.48 -19.43 -14.08
CA PHE A 91 8.79 -20.62 -14.56
C PHE A 91 7.33 -20.38 -14.88
N SER A 92 6.78 -21.23 -15.76
CA SER A 92 5.43 -21.18 -16.27
C SER A 92 4.84 -22.58 -16.44
N LYS A 93 3.69 -22.68 -17.13
CA LYS A 93 3.08 -23.95 -17.50
C LYS A 93 4.04 -24.95 -18.19
N ILE A 94 5.11 -24.48 -18.81
CA ILE A 94 6.07 -25.35 -19.50
C ILE A 94 6.83 -26.20 -18.48
N TRP A 95 7.40 -25.56 -17.47
CA TRP A 95 8.09 -26.21 -16.36
C TRP A 95 7.13 -27.11 -15.58
N GLU A 96 5.97 -26.58 -15.23
CA GLU A 96 4.93 -27.26 -14.42
C GLU A 96 4.41 -28.53 -15.10
N LYS A 97 4.10 -28.48 -16.42
CA LYS A 97 3.69 -29.66 -17.19
C LYS A 97 4.75 -30.74 -17.24
N HIS A 98 6.03 -30.37 -17.34
CA HIS A 98 7.09 -31.37 -17.35
C HIS A 98 7.17 -32.09 -16.01
N VAL A 99 7.18 -31.33 -14.91
CA VAL A 99 7.34 -31.86 -13.55
C VAL A 99 6.10 -32.62 -13.07
N SER A 100 4.91 -32.28 -13.56
CA SER A 100 3.65 -32.97 -13.22
C SER A 100 3.59 -34.43 -13.66
N LYS A 101 4.50 -34.86 -14.54
CA LYS A 101 4.60 -36.28 -14.97
C LYS A 101 5.25 -37.16 -13.91
N PHE A 102 6.01 -36.59 -12.98
CA PHE A 102 6.83 -37.30 -12.01
C PHE A 102 6.39 -37.09 -10.57
N HIS A 103 5.49 -36.13 -10.31
CA HIS A 103 5.10 -35.73 -8.96
C HIS A 103 3.59 -35.58 -8.80
N LYS A 104 3.08 -35.89 -7.59
CA LYS A 104 1.63 -35.98 -7.29
C LYS A 104 0.87 -34.68 -7.44
N LYS A 105 1.48 -33.56 -7.01
CA LYS A 105 0.82 -32.24 -6.96
C LYS A 105 1.82 -31.13 -7.15
N ILE A 106 1.37 -30.05 -7.78
CA ILE A 106 2.12 -28.81 -7.94
C ILE A 106 1.33 -27.68 -7.25
N ILE A 107 2.00 -27.01 -6.32
CA ILE A 107 1.54 -25.85 -5.58
C ILE A 107 2.43 -24.68 -5.99
N ILE A 108 1.84 -23.56 -6.43
CA ILE A 108 2.60 -22.39 -6.84
C ILE A 108 2.20 -21.15 -6.07
N PHE A 109 3.17 -20.23 -5.91
CA PHE A 109 2.91 -18.83 -5.57
C PHE A 109 2.95 -18.01 -6.84
N ASP A 110 1.86 -17.27 -7.13
CA ASP A 110 1.79 -16.37 -8.27
C ASP A 110 1.34 -14.97 -7.83
N ASP A 111 2.30 -14.09 -7.61
CA ASP A 111 2.05 -12.69 -7.24
C ASP A 111 1.92 -11.77 -8.45
N LEU A 112 2.46 -12.18 -9.63
CA LEU A 112 2.53 -11.34 -10.83
C LEU A 112 1.28 -11.41 -11.68
N GLU A 113 0.60 -12.55 -11.71
CA GLU A 113 -0.62 -12.79 -12.49
C GLU A 113 -0.40 -12.59 -14.00
N THR A 114 0.81 -12.87 -14.51
CA THR A 114 1.22 -12.59 -15.90
C THR A 114 1.44 -13.83 -16.74
N LYS A 115 1.58 -15.02 -16.12
CA LYS A 115 1.92 -16.26 -16.81
C LYS A 115 0.76 -17.26 -16.83
N ASP A 116 0.79 -18.16 -17.82
CA ASP A 116 -0.05 -19.33 -17.84
C ASP A 116 0.55 -20.43 -16.94
N HIS A 117 -0.29 -21.12 -16.20
CA HIS A 117 0.06 -22.15 -15.23
C HIS A 117 -0.56 -23.51 -15.56
N TYR A 118 0.04 -24.56 -14.98
CA TYR A 118 -0.45 -25.93 -14.98
C TYR A 118 -0.27 -26.55 -13.60
N ALA A 119 -0.87 -25.95 -12.60
CA ALA A 119 -0.73 -26.30 -11.19
C ALA A 119 -2.04 -26.80 -10.57
N ASP A 120 -1.94 -27.61 -9.50
CA ASP A 120 -3.10 -28.07 -8.73
C ASP A 120 -3.62 -26.98 -7.79
N PHE A 121 -2.71 -26.19 -7.24
CA PHE A 121 -3.04 -25.10 -6.33
C PHE A 121 -2.25 -23.83 -6.71
N ILE A 122 -2.95 -22.73 -6.80
CA ILE A 122 -2.37 -21.41 -6.99
C ILE A 122 -2.64 -20.56 -5.75
N ILE A 123 -1.59 -20.03 -5.15
CA ILE A 123 -1.66 -19.19 -3.95
C ILE A 123 -1.33 -17.76 -4.36
N ASN A 124 -2.25 -16.85 -4.11
CA ASN A 124 -2.02 -15.41 -4.24
C ASN A 124 -2.64 -14.67 -3.06
N TYR A 125 -1.83 -14.02 -2.27
CA TYR A 125 -2.27 -13.25 -1.11
C TYR A 125 -2.16 -11.73 -1.30
N ASN A 126 -1.99 -11.26 -2.52
CA ASN A 126 -2.06 -9.82 -2.81
C ASN A 126 -3.39 -9.25 -2.32
N PRO A 127 -3.40 -8.02 -1.74
CA PRO A 127 -4.63 -7.42 -1.18
C PRO A 127 -5.60 -6.91 -2.26
N LYS A 128 -5.40 -7.21 -3.53
CA LYS A 128 -6.28 -6.85 -4.64
C LYS A 128 -7.72 -7.34 -4.46
N ASN A 129 -8.65 -6.76 -5.18
CA ASN A 129 -10.04 -7.18 -5.16
C ASN A 129 -10.21 -8.56 -5.84
N TYR A 130 -10.90 -9.48 -5.17
CA TYR A 130 -11.10 -10.86 -5.62
C TYR A 130 -11.59 -11.01 -7.09
N PRO A 131 -12.57 -10.24 -7.60
CA PRO A 131 -13.02 -10.38 -8.99
C PRO A 131 -11.92 -10.18 -10.03
N ILE A 132 -11.03 -9.19 -9.82
CA ILE A 132 -9.91 -8.90 -10.72
C ILE A 132 -8.90 -10.06 -10.68
N ILE A 133 -8.61 -10.57 -9.50
CA ILE A 133 -7.69 -11.70 -9.31
C ILE A 133 -8.26 -12.95 -10.00
N LYS A 134 -9.54 -13.29 -9.79
CA LYS A 134 -10.18 -14.46 -10.40
C LYS A 134 -10.08 -14.43 -11.92
N TYR A 135 -10.33 -13.29 -12.54
CA TYR A 135 -10.22 -13.11 -13.99
C TYR A 135 -8.81 -13.43 -14.50
N ASN A 136 -7.76 -12.99 -13.79
CA ASN A 136 -6.38 -13.23 -14.18
C ASN A 136 -5.98 -14.72 -14.07
N PHE A 137 -6.65 -15.50 -13.22
CA PHE A 137 -6.36 -16.93 -13.03
C PHE A 137 -7.10 -17.88 -13.99
N GLU A 138 -7.96 -17.38 -14.86
CA GLU A 138 -8.51 -18.19 -15.97
C GLU A 138 -7.42 -18.76 -16.91
N ARG A 139 -6.20 -18.27 -16.77
CA ARG A 139 -5.00 -18.76 -17.46
C ARG A 139 -4.50 -20.12 -16.99
N ASN A 140 -4.98 -20.66 -15.88
CA ASN A 140 -4.56 -21.98 -15.46
C ASN A 140 -5.22 -23.07 -16.32
N LYS A 141 -4.40 -23.84 -17.02
CA LYS A 141 -4.80 -24.86 -18.00
C LYS A 141 -5.02 -26.24 -17.42
N LYS A 142 -4.86 -26.44 -16.11
CA LYS A 142 -5.11 -27.71 -15.44
C LYS A 142 -6.53 -27.77 -14.91
N LYS A 143 -7.32 -28.76 -15.36
CA LYS A 143 -8.68 -28.96 -14.85
C LYS A 143 -8.67 -29.30 -13.35
N GLY A 144 -9.66 -28.79 -12.59
CA GLY A 144 -9.81 -29.09 -11.16
C GLY A 144 -8.85 -28.33 -10.25
N SER A 145 -8.11 -27.36 -10.77
CA SER A 145 -7.22 -26.49 -9.99
C SER A 145 -7.99 -25.69 -8.94
N LYS A 146 -7.33 -25.43 -7.82
CA LYS A 146 -7.88 -24.66 -6.70
C LYS A 146 -7.09 -23.40 -6.45
N PHE A 147 -7.79 -22.32 -6.15
CA PHE A 147 -7.21 -21.01 -5.96
C PHE A 147 -7.36 -20.58 -4.50
N LEU A 148 -6.22 -20.26 -3.87
CA LEU A 148 -6.13 -19.71 -2.52
C LEU A 148 -5.83 -18.22 -2.62
N ILE A 149 -6.88 -17.42 -2.86
CA ILE A 149 -6.77 -16.00 -3.16
C ILE A 149 -7.35 -15.21 -1.98
N ASN A 150 -6.52 -14.76 -1.09
CA ASN A 150 -6.89 -13.90 0.04
C ASN A 150 -5.63 -13.39 0.75
N PRO A 151 -5.55 -12.10 1.14
CA PRO A 151 -4.44 -11.59 1.95
C PRO A 151 -4.17 -12.37 3.24
N GLN A 152 -5.15 -13.07 3.79
CA GLN A 152 -4.98 -13.90 4.98
C GLN A 152 -4.25 -15.24 4.73
N PHE A 153 -3.87 -15.56 3.49
CA PHE A 153 -2.92 -16.63 3.17
C PHE A 153 -1.45 -16.16 3.22
N ASN A 154 -1.20 -14.90 3.57
CA ASN A 154 0.15 -14.39 3.73
C ASN A 154 0.98 -15.23 4.72
N ILE A 155 2.29 -15.30 4.47
CA ILE A 155 3.22 -16.06 5.30
C ILE A 155 4.18 -15.10 5.98
N VAL A 156 3.79 -14.63 7.15
CA VAL A 156 4.57 -13.71 8.00
C VAL A 156 5.25 -14.45 9.15
N GLY A 157 6.20 -13.78 9.81
CA GLY A 157 6.81 -14.27 11.04
C GLY A 157 5.78 -14.39 12.17
N LYS A 158 6.04 -15.26 13.15
CA LYS A 158 5.13 -15.46 14.27
C LYS A 158 5.02 -14.23 15.13
N LYS A 159 3.80 -13.91 15.52
CA LYS A 159 3.51 -12.88 16.50
C LYS A 159 3.82 -13.42 17.90
N ASN A 160 5.06 -13.30 18.37
CA ASN A 160 5.37 -13.56 19.78
C ASN A 160 4.64 -12.54 20.64
N LEU A 161 3.56 -12.99 21.28
CA LEU A 161 2.69 -12.16 22.13
C LEU A 161 3.32 -11.80 23.48
N LEU A 162 4.42 -12.46 23.87
CA LEU A 162 4.95 -12.41 25.23
C LEU A 162 5.70 -11.12 25.61
N GLU A 163 6.11 -10.31 24.65
CA GLU A 163 6.69 -9.00 24.99
C GLU A 163 5.60 -7.93 25.04
N LYS A 164 5.15 -7.55 26.23
CA LYS A 164 4.44 -6.28 26.45
C LYS A 164 5.31 -5.16 25.89
N GLN A 165 4.77 -4.34 24.99
CA GLN A 165 5.46 -3.13 24.53
C GLN A 165 5.72 -2.25 25.76
N LYS A 166 6.97 -2.21 26.24
CA LYS A 166 7.39 -1.18 27.19
C LYS A 166 7.14 0.18 26.54
N LYS A 167 6.68 1.16 27.34
CA LYS A 167 6.53 2.54 26.84
C LYS A 167 7.86 2.97 26.21
N ASN A 168 7.89 3.12 24.91
CA ASN A 168 9.11 3.52 24.20
C ASN A 168 9.39 5.00 24.48
N PHE A 169 10.56 5.29 25.01
CA PHE A 169 11.04 6.67 25.19
C PHE A 169 11.34 7.33 23.83
N PHE A 170 11.68 6.52 22.82
CA PHE A 170 12.05 6.99 21.48
C PHE A 170 10.95 6.74 20.46
N PHE A 171 10.78 7.68 19.51
CA PHE A 171 10.02 7.47 18.30
C PHE A 171 10.90 6.73 17.27
N LYS A 172 10.67 5.44 17.10
CA LYS A 172 11.49 4.57 16.26
C LYS A 172 10.92 4.52 14.84
N ILE A 173 11.76 4.85 13.88
CA ILE A 173 11.45 4.80 12.44
C ILE A 173 12.30 3.71 11.81
N THR A 174 11.67 2.65 11.34
CA THR A 174 12.38 1.55 10.70
C THR A 174 12.34 1.69 9.18
N PHE A 175 13.52 1.63 8.57
CA PHE A 175 13.71 1.61 7.12
C PHE A 175 14.04 0.19 6.64
N TYR A 176 13.28 -0.30 5.65
CA TYR A 176 13.59 -1.54 4.96
C TYR A 176 13.09 -1.50 3.52
N ILE A 177 13.99 -1.36 2.56
CA ILE A 177 13.67 -1.24 1.13
C ILE A 177 13.88 -2.54 0.34
N GLY A 178 14.09 -3.66 1.03
CA GLY A 178 14.26 -4.99 0.43
C GLY A 178 15.63 -5.59 0.64
N GLY A 179 15.73 -6.90 0.42
CA GLY A 179 16.93 -7.69 0.73
C GLY A 179 18.13 -7.44 -0.18
N GLY A 180 17.92 -6.95 -1.41
CA GLY A 180 18.95 -6.69 -2.42
C GLY A 180 19.05 -5.24 -2.90
N SER A 181 18.19 -4.35 -2.40
CA SER A 181 18.08 -2.98 -2.90
C SER A 181 19.28 -2.09 -2.57
N ASP A 182 19.56 -1.10 -3.41
CA ASP A 182 20.61 -0.13 -3.18
C ASP A 182 20.25 0.82 -2.01
N GLN A 183 21.12 0.88 -1.02
CA GLN A 183 20.92 1.67 0.20
C GLN A 183 21.23 3.16 0.03
N ILE A 184 21.73 3.59 -1.13
CA ILE A 184 22.09 5.01 -1.36
C ILE A 184 20.89 5.95 -1.21
N ILE A 185 19.69 5.50 -1.60
CA ILE A 185 18.47 6.29 -1.46
C ILE A 185 18.09 6.51 0.00
N VAL A 186 18.24 5.50 0.85
CA VAL A 186 18.00 5.61 2.30
C VAL A 186 19.06 6.50 2.94
N TYR A 187 20.33 6.33 2.57
CA TYR A 187 21.43 7.17 3.03
C TYR A 187 21.17 8.66 2.74
N ASN A 188 20.81 9.00 1.50
CA ASN A 188 20.55 10.38 1.10
C ASN A 188 19.36 11.01 1.86
N LEU A 189 18.32 10.23 2.15
CA LEU A 189 17.22 10.68 2.99
C LEU A 189 17.66 10.89 4.42
N LEU A 190 18.38 9.94 5.01
CA LEU A 190 18.85 10.01 6.40
C LEU A 190 19.75 11.22 6.64
N ILE A 191 20.69 11.53 5.76
CA ILE A 191 21.53 12.73 5.87
C ILE A 191 20.69 14.00 5.99
N LYS A 192 19.62 14.14 5.19
CA LYS A 192 18.73 15.30 5.27
C LYS A 192 17.87 15.29 6.54
N LEU A 193 17.43 14.12 6.98
CA LEU A 193 16.70 13.99 8.24
C LEU A 193 17.58 14.39 9.44
N LEU A 194 18.80 13.88 9.51
CA LEU A 194 19.74 14.14 10.61
C LEU A 194 20.11 15.63 10.72
N LYS A 195 20.22 16.34 9.59
CA LYS A 195 20.45 17.81 9.58
C LYS A 195 19.27 18.60 10.17
N LYS A 196 18.05 18.09 10.07
CA LYS A 196 16.82 18.77 10.53
C LYS A 196 16.40 18.39 11.96
N ILE A 197 16.81 17.20 12.43
CA ILE A 197 16.38 16.68 13.74
C ILE A 197 17.20 17.34 14.85
N LYS A 198 16.56 18.27 15.56
CA LYS A 198 16.98 18.73 16.87
C LYS A 198 16.44 17.83 18.01
N ASN A 199 15.46 16.98 17.74
CA ASN A 199 14.81 16.15 18.75
C ASN A 199 15.57 14.85 18.98
N LYS A 200 16.25 14.74 20.12
CA LYS A 200 16.99 13.55 20.57
C LYS A 200 16.12 12.29 20.77
N LYS A 201 14.78 12.42 20.71
CA LYS A 201 13.84 11.31 20.93
C LYS A 201 13.53 10.48 19.68
N VAL A 202 13.99 10.85 18.48
CA VAL A 202 13.81 10.08 17.25
C VAL A 202 14.99 9.15 17.03
N LYS A 203 14.72 7.86 16.81
CA LYS A 203 15.72 6.85 16.42
C LYS A 203 15.38 6.25 15.06
N PHE A 204 16.39 6.13 14.21
CA PHE A 204 16.31 5.48 12.90
C PHE A 204 16.94 4.10 12.99
N ILE A 205 16.18 3.08 12.60
CA ILE A 205 16.64 1.70 12.49
C ILE A 205 16.66 1.36 11.00
N VAL A 206 17.83 1.13 10.43
CA VAL A 206 17.97 0.76 9.02
C VAL A 206 18.28 -0.72 8.94
N ILE A 207 17.35 -1.49 8.41
CA ILE A 207 17.54 -2.91 8.15
C ILE A 207 18.14 -3.07 6.75
N VAL A 208 19.36 -3.56 6.71
CA VAL A 208 20.11 -3.78 5.48
C VAL A 208 20.11 -5.26 5.15
N GLY A 209 19.51 -5.61 4.02
CA GLY A 209 19.46 -7.00 3.57
C GLY A 209 20.85 -7.54 3.20
N PRO A 210 21.04 -8.87 3.22
CA PRO A 210 22.35 -9.47 2.99
C PRO A 210 22.92 -9.23 1.58
N LEU A 211 22.03 -9.04 0.59
CA LEU A 211 22.41 -8.80 -0.82
C LEU A 211 22.42 -7.30 -1.19
N ALA A 212 22.22 -6.41 -0.21
CA ALA A 212 22.09 -4.98 -0.45
C ALA A 212 23.40 -4.34 -0.93
N LYS A 213 23.27 -3.47 -1.93
CA LYS A 213 24.36 -2.63 -2.43
C LYS A 213 24.56 -1.42 -1.51
N ASN A 214 25.77 -0.84 -1.52
CA ASN A 214 26.13 0.39 -0.77
C ASN A 214 25.87 0.31 0.75
N LYS A 215 25.88 -0.89 1.33
CA LYS A 215 25.63 -1.11 2.77
C LYS A 215 26.62 -0.38 3.68
N LEU A 216 27.88 -0.25 3.28
CA LEU A 216 28.92 0.41 4.07
C LEU A 216 28.60 1.86 4.38
N LYS A 217 27.93 2.58 3.48
CA LYS A 217 27.50 3.97 3.73
C LYS A 217 26.55 4.07 4.94
N ILE A 218 25.62 3.12 5.08
CA ILE A 218 24.70 3.07 6.24
C ILE A 218 25.44 2.66 7.53
N ILE A 219 26.33 1.66 7.44
CA ILE A 219 27.13 1.21 8.59
C ILE A 219 27.98 2.36 9.13
N ASN A 220 28.66 3.11 8.26
CA ASN A 220 29.47 4.26 8.65
C ASN A 220 28.61 5.40 9.22
N LEU A 221 27.41 5.61 8.69
CA LEU A 221 26.49 6.60 9.24
C LEU A 221 26.03 6.23 10.65
N ALA A 222 25.75 4.94 10.90
CA ALA A 222 25.36 4.45 12.22
C ALA A 222 26.50 4.58 13.24
N LYS A 223 27.76 4.40 12.83
CA LYS A 223 28.92 4.67 13.69
C LYS A 223 29.06 6.16 14.06
N LYS A 224 28.68 7.06 13.15
CA LYS A 224 28.81 8.52 13.35
C LYS A 224 27.67 9.13 14.16
N TYR A 225 26.45 8.58 14.11
CA TYR A 225 25.26 9.16 14.71
C TYR A 225 24.53 8.16 15.63
N ASN A 226 24.52 8.40 16.92
CA ASN A 226 23.84 7.56 17.93
C ASN A 226 22.32 7.44 17.72
N SER A 227 21.73 8.31 16.90
CA SER A 227 20.31 8.24 16.50
C SER A 227 20.05 7.26 15.35
N VAL A 228 21.09 6.68 14.74
CA VAL A 228 21.00 5.72 13.63
C VAL A 228 21.53 4.37 14.09
N GLU A 229 20.69 3.36 14.02
CA GLU A 229 21.04 1.95 14.23
C GLU A 229 21.04 1.26 12.88
N CYS A 230 22.11 0.52 12.55
CA CYS A 230 22.18 -0.30 11.37
C CYS A 230 22.10 -1.78 11.74
N VAL A 231 21.11 -2.48 11.24
CA VAL A 231 20.95 -3.91 11.43
C VAL A 231 21.17 -4.62 10.09
N TYR A 232 22.02 -5.64 10.10
CA TYR A 232 22.49 -6.26 8.88
C TYR A 232 22.36 -7.77 8.93
N GLY A 233 22.11 -8.40 7.77
CA GLY A 233 22.14 -9.86 7.60
C GLY A 233 20.99 -10.62 8.25
N LEU A 234 19.90 -9.95 8.62
CA LEU A 234 18.75 -10.61 9.23
C LEU A 234 17.99 -11.48 8.21
N SER A 235 17.60 -12.66 8.68
CA SER A 235 16.61 -13.52 8.01
C SER A 235 15.17 -13.17 8.38
N ASP A 236 14.96 -12.53 9.55
CA ASP A 236 13.63 -12.09 10.03
C ASP A 236 13.68 -10.67 10.58
N ILE A 237 12.83 -9.81 10.01
CA ILE A 237 12.72 -8.38 10.36
C ILE A 237 11.55 -8.09 11.31
N THR A 238 10.77 -9.12 11.64
CA THR A 238 9.50 -9.02 12.37
C THR A 238 9.65 -8.31 13.73
N SER A 239 10.71 -8.62 14.47
CA SER A 239 10.97 -8.03 15.79
C SER A 239 11.22 -6.51 15.74
N TYR A 240 11.90 -6.04 14.70
CA TYR A 240 12.16 -4.61 14.47
C TYR A 240 10.91 -3.87 14.06
N ILE A 241 10.11 -4.45 13.15
CA ILE A 241 8.82 -3.88 12.75
C ILE A 241 7.91 -3.74 13.97
N LYS A 242 7.78 -4.80 14.78
CA LYS A 242 6.95 -4.78 16.00
C LYS A 242 7.31 -3.63 16.96
N LYS A 243 8.58 -3.27 17.07
CA LYS A 243 9.08 -2.22 17.96
C LYS A 243 9.02 -0.80 17.37
N SER A 244 8.61 -0.67 16.09
CA SER A 244 8.58 0.61 15.37
C SER A 244 7.29 1.39 15.60
N GLN A 245 7.39 2.72 15.61
CA GLN A 245 6.25 3.63 15.53
C GLN A 245 5.90 3.95 14.06
N LEU A 246 6.91 3.99 13.19
CA LEU A 246 6.73 4.24 11.77
C LEU A 246 7.62 3.29 10.97
N PHE A 247 7.09 2.68 9.94
CA PHE A 247 7.84 1.90 8.95
C PHE A 247 7.93 2.67 7.63
N ILE A 248 9.11 2.67 7.03
CA ILE A 248 9.35 3.25 5.71
C ILE A 248 10.04 2.19 4.85
N GLY A 249 9.39 1.75 3.80
CA GLY A 249 9.98 0.67 3.02
C GLY A 249 9.24 0.29 1.75
N SER A 250 9.80 -0.70 1.06
CA SER A 250 9.21 -1.21 -0.18
C SER A 250 7.87 -1.92 0.06
N ALA A 251 6.96 -1.81 -0.91
CA ALA A 251 5.67 -2.48 -0.90
C ALA A 251 5.77 -3.99 -1.26
N GLY A 252 6.80 -4.66 -0.73
CA GLY A 252 7.01 -6.10 -0.84
C GLY A 252 6.32 -6.88 0.29
N THR A 253 6.85 -8.04 0.65
CA THR A 253 6.26 -8.92 1.69
C THR A 253 6.17 -8.26 3.08
N ALA A 254 7.00 -7.27 3.38
CA ALA A 254 6.98 -6.53 4.65
C ALA A 254 5.66 -5.78 4.92
N ILE A 255 4.81 -5.56 3.91
CA ILE A 255 3.47 -4.98 4.12
C ILE A 255 2.60 -5.85 5.04
N PHE A 256 2.79 -7.16 5.01
CA PHE A 256 2.01 -8.08 5.85
C PHE A 256 2.50 -8.08 7.30
N GLU A 257 3.81 -7.98 7.54
CA GLU A 257 4.36 -7.80 8.89
C GLU A 257 3.92 -6.47 9.51
N THR A 258 3.97 -5.38 8.73
CA THR A 258 3.52 -4.06 9.22
C THR A 258 2.01 -4.03 9.48
N ALA A 259 1.20 -4.70 8.64
CA ALA A 259 -0.24 -4.85 8.87
C ALA A 259 -0.55 -5.72 10.11
N LEU A 260 0.20 -6.83 10.31
CA LEU A 260 0.07 -7.71 11.47
C LEU A 260 0.25 -6.95 12.79
N PHE A 261 1.27 -6.10 12.87
CA PHE A 261 1.56 -5.29 14.06
C PHE A 261 0.85 -3.94 14.08
N LYS A 262 0.08 -3.61 13.04
CA LYS A 262 -0.62 -2.34 12.89
C LYS A 262 0.34 -1.14 12.98
N VAL A 263 1.51 -1.28 12.39
CA VAL A 263 2.52 -0.22 12.32
C VAL A 263 2.19 0.71 11.16
N PRO A 264 1.98 2.01 11.42
CA PRO A 264 1.83 3.00 10.37
C PRO A 264 3.00 2.97 9.39
N SER A 265 2.72 3.05 8.08
CA SER A 265 3.74 2.81 7.06
C SER A 265 3.71 3.86 5.96
N ILE A 266 4.89 4.26 5.49
CA ILE A 266 5.11 4.91 4.20
C ILE A 266 5.67 3.83 3.27
N LEU A 267 4.85 3.35 2.36
CA LEU A 267 5.22 2.33 1.40
C LEU A 267 5.72 2.97 0.10
N ILE A 268 6.69 2.32 -0.54
CA ILE A 268 7.35 2.82 -1.74
C ILE A 268 7.34 1.72 -2.80
N LYS A 269 6.96 2.10 -4.04
CA LYS A 269 7.08 1.22 -5.20
C LYS A 269 8.53 1.21 -5.67
N MET A 270 9.25 0.12 -5.40
CA MET A 270 10.66 -0.04 -5.80
C MET A 270 10.83 -0.86 -7.08
N THR A 271 9.93 -1.82 -7.34
CA THR A 271 10.04 -2.78 -8.45
C THR A 271 8.67 -3.00 -9.10
N GLN A 272 8.66 -3.54 -10.32
CA GLN A 272 7.41 -3.75 -11.08
C GLN A 272 6.46 -4.76 -10.42
N ASN A 273 7.00 -5.78 -9.73
CA ASN A 273 6.18 -6.75 -9.00
C ASN A 273 5.47 -6.17 -7.77
N GLN A 274 5.81 -4.95 -7.35
CA GLN A 274 5.12 -4.20 -6.29
C GLN A 274 4.00 -3.31 -6.87
N ASN A 275 3.28 -3.80 -7.87
CA ASN A 275 2.24 -3.04 -8.58
C ASN A 275 0.85 -3.21 -7.95
N THR A 276 0.77 -3.13 -6.62
CA THR A 276 -0.50 -3.09 -5.89
C THR A 276 -1.00 -1.65 -5.82
N ASP A 277 -2.29 -1.42 -6.10
CA ASP A 277 -2.88 -0.08 -5.98
C ASP A 277 -3.11 0.30 -4.51
N ILE A 278 -3.24 1.61 -4.27
CA ILE A 278 -3.40 2.12 -2.90
C ILE A 278 -4.70 1.67 -2.23
N PHE A 279 -5.79 1.52 -2.99
CA PHE A 279 -7.07 1.08 -2.43
C PHE A 279 -7.02 -0.37 -1.95
N SER A 280 -6.28 -1.21 -2.65
CA SER A 280 -5.97 -2.57 -2.23
C SER A 280 -5.12 -2.59 -0.94
N LEU A 281 -4.14 -1.71 -0.84
CA LEU A 281 -3.30 -1.56 0.37
C LEU A 281 -4.10 -1.03 1.57
N GLU A 282 -5.05 -0.13 1.37
CA GLU A 282 -5.95 0.36 2.43
C GLU A 282 -6.76 -0.77 3.07
N ARG A 283 -7.13 -1.80 2.32
CA ARG A 283 -7.88 -2.95 2.85
C ARG A 283 -7.15 -3.68 3.98
N ILE A 284 -5.82 -3.67 3.94
CA ILE A 284 -4.96 -4.27 4.99
C ILE A 284 -4.37 -3.22 5.95
N GLY A 285 -4.72 -1.94 5.78
CA GLY A 285 -4.41 -0.86 6.72
C GLY A 285 -3.26 0.07 6.31
N HIS A 286 -2.84 0.11 5.04
CA HIS A 286 -1.80 1.02 4.57
C HIS A 286 -2.39 2.17 3.77
N TYR A 287 -2.03 3.40 4.11
CA TYR A 287 -2.65 4.62 3.56
C TYR A 287 -1.68 5.54 2.82
N ILE A 288 -0.37 5.36 2.97
CA ILE A 288 0.63 6.15 2.25
C ILE A 288 1.43 5.23 1.35
N TYR A 289 1.32 5.46 0.05
CA TYR A 289 2.01 4.71 -0.99
C TYR A 289 2.55 5.66 -2.05
N LEU A 290 3.88 5.72 -2.17
CA LEU A 290 4.61 6.65 -2.99
C LEU A 290 5.32 5.96 -4.14
N ASP A 291 5.48 6.68 -5.23
CA ASP A 291 6.38 6.28 -6.29
C ASP A 291 7.84 6.62 -5.90
N LEU A 292 8.81 5.98 -6.53
CA LEU A 292 10.23 6.17 -6.21
C LEU A 292 10.66 7.64 -6.38
N SER A 293 10.14 8.34 -7.39
CA SER A 293 10.42 9.76 -7.62
C SER A 293 10.00 10.66 -6.45
N ASP A 294 8.87 10.36 -5.80
CA ASP A 294 8.43 11.06 -4.60
C ASP A 294 9.39 10.81 -3.42
N PHE A 295 9.83 9.55 -3.25
CA PHE A 295 10.79 9.19 -2.21
C PHE A 295 12.16 9.86 -2.38
N LEU A 296 12.62 10.02 -3.61
CA LEU A 296 13.87 10.73 -3.94
C LEU A 296 13.81 12.23 -3.61
N ASN A 297 12.61 12.82 -3.51
CA ASN A 297 12.46 14.19 -3.00
C ASN A 297 12.63 14.23 -1.48
N SER A 298 13.87 14.08 -1.03
CA SER A 298 14.21 13.96 0.38
C SER A 298 13.84 15.18 1.24
N GLN A 299 13.64 16.37 0.66
CA GLN A 299 13.13 17.53 1.39
C GLN A 299 11.65 17.35 1.77
N LYS A 300 10.79 17.04 0.80
CA LYS A 300 9.36 16.79 1.04
C LYS A 300 9.15 15.52 1.87
N MET A 301 9.96 14.48 1.67
CA MET A 301 9.92 13.28 2.48
C MET A 301 10.27 13.54 3.95
N SER A 302 11.33 14.30 4.22
CA SER A 302 11.64 14.66 5.61
C SER A 302 10.52 15.48 6.25
N GLU A 303 9.90 16.38 5.49
CA GLU A 303 8.76 17.16 5.96
C GLU A 303 7.55 16.26 6.28
N LEU A 304 7.24 15.26 5.42
CA LEU A 304 6.18 14.30 5.67
C LEU A 304 6.45 13.47 6.94
N ILE A 305 7.67 12.98 7.11
CA ILE A 305 8.05 12.16 8.27
C ILE A 305 7.85 12.96 9.58
N PHE A 306 8.31 14.21 9.65
CA PHE A 306 8.10 15.05 10.84
C PHE A 306 6.64 15.38 11.09
N LEU A 307 5.88 15.60 10.02
CA LEU A 307 4.47 15.87 10.13
C LEU A 307 3.71 14.65 10.69
N LEU A 308 4.08 13.45 10.26
CA LEU A 308 3.50 12.20 10.76
C LEU A 308 3.92 11.90 12.19
N GLU A 309 5.18 12.18 12.58
CA GLU A 309 5.62 12.09 13.96
C GLU A 309 4.77 13.01 14.86
N LYS A 310 4.68 14.29 14.51
CA LYS A 310 3.90 15.28 15.25
C LYS A 310 2.42 14.93 15.35
N LYS A 311 1.85 14.28 14.33
CA LYS A 311 0.45 13.86 14.26
C LYS A 311 0.26 12.34 14.37
N TYR A 312 1.18 11.68 15.06
CA TYR A 312 1.24 10.22 15.11
C TYR A 312 -0.05 9.56 15.59
N SER A 313 -0.69 10.11 16.63
CA SER A 313 -1.96 9.58 17.15
C SER A 313 -3.05 9.53 16.07
N ARG A 314 -3.16 10.59 15.26
CA ARG A 314 -4.10 10.68 14.13
C ARG A 314 -3.77 9.63 13.05
N PHE A 315 -2.49 9.50 12.70
CA PHE A 315 -2.04 8.54 11.68
C PHE A 315 -2.20 7.07 12.15
N LYS A 316 -1.89 6.80 13.43
CA LYS A 316 -2.03 5.46 14.02
C LYS A 316 -3.47 4.92 14.01
N VAL A 317 -4.46 5.79 14.09
CA VAL A 317 -5.89 5.40 14.07
C VAL A 317 -6.28 4.71 12.77
N LEU A 318 -5.68 5.10 11.64
CA LEU A 318 -5.95 4.51 10.33
C LEU A 318 -5.71 2.99 10.30
N ASN A 319 -4.66 2.53 10.95
CA ASN A 319 -4.24 1.12 10.94
C ASN A 319 -5.00 0.24 11.96
N LYS A 320 -5.83 0.82 12.84
CA LYS A 320 -6.45 0.06 13.95
C LYS A 320 -7.49 -0.96 13.48
N LYS A 321 -8.30 -0.60 12.47
CA LYS A 321 -9.44 -1.42 11.99
C LYS A 321 -9.43 -1.51 10.46
N PRO A 322 -8.51 -2.28 9.87
CA PRO A 322 -8.52 -2.54 8.43
C PRO A 322 -9.74 -3.39 8.05
N GLU A 323 -10.11 -3.39 6.78
CA GLU A 323 -11.15 -4.27 6.22
C GLU A 323 -10.77 -5.73 6.39
N ILE A 324 -9.52 -6.06 6.04
CA ILE A 324 -8.94 -7.40 6.17
C ILE A 324 -7.87 -7.35 7.26
N GLN A 325 -8.12 -8.06 8.34
CA GLN A 325 -7.14 -8.18 9.41
C GLN A 325 -6.13 -9.27 9.05
N ILE A 326 -4.86 -8.89 9.00
CA ILE A 326 -3.74 -9.81 8.83
C ILE A 326 -3.39 -10.46 10.17
N ASP A 327 -3.11 -11.76 10.12
CA ASP A 327 -2.62 -12.55 11.25
C ASP A 327 -1.47 -13.48 10.82
N ASP A 328 -0.91 -14.24 11.75
CA ASP A 328 0.23 -15.14 11.55
C ASP A 328 -0.17 -16.61 11.25
N ASN A 329 -1.44 -16.83 10.90
CA ASN A 329 -1.95 -18.18 10.61
C ASN A 329 -2.02 -18.53 9.11
N GLY A 330 -1.46 -17.72 8.22
CA GLY A 330 -1.57 -17.94 6.78
C GLY A 330 -0.96 -19.26 6.34
N ALA A 331 0.26 -19.59 6.80
CA ALA A 331 0.88 -20.88 6.52
C ALA A 331 0.01 -22.07 7.00
N LYS A 332 -0.56 -21.96 8.20
CA LYS A 332 -1.47 -22.98 8.75
C LYS A 332 -2.70 -23.14 7.87
N ARG A 333 -3.32 -22.04 7.41
CA ARG A 333 -4.48 -22.08 6.50
C ARG A 333 -4.17 -22.75 5.18
N ILE A 334 -3.03 -22.42 4.56
CA ILE A 334 -2.57 -23.06 3.32
C ILE A 334 -2.48 -24.57 3.51
N ILE A 335 -1.82 -25.02 4.57
CA ILE A 335 -1.63 -26.43 4.86
C ILE A 335 -2.97 -27.13 5.15
N GLU A 336 -3.81 -26.55 5.98
CA GLU A 336 -5.14 -27.12 6.30
C GLU A 336 -6.03 -27.27 5.06
N TYR A 337 -5.97 -26.30 4.15
CA TYR A 337 -6.75 -26.36 2.92
C TYR A 337 -6.21 -27.40 1.92
N ILE A 338 -4.89 -27.40 1.68
CA ILE A 338 -4.27 -28.23 0.63
C ILE A 338 -4.14 -29.70 1.06
N PHE A 339 -3.69 -29.95 2.29
CA PHE A 339 -3.34 -31.29 2.76
C PHE A 339 -4.47 -31.96 3.54
N PHE A 340 -5.25 -31.18 4.28
CA PHE A 340 -6.34 -31.71 5.12
C PHE A 340 -7.73 -31.40 4.58
N LYS A 341 -7.85 -30.84 3.38
CA LYS A 341 -9.11 -30.53 2.67
C LYS A 341 -10.13 -29.72 3.49
N LYS A 342 -9.68 -28.98 4.51
CA LYS A 342 -10.56 -28.14 5.34
C LYS A 342 -11.08 -26.96 4.52
N LYS A 343 -12.40 -26.89 4.26
CA LYS A 343 -13.03 -25.82 3.48
C LYS A 343 -13.28 -24.53 4.30
N ASN A 344 -13.56 -24.63 5.61
CA ASN A 344 -13.90 -23.51 6.49
C ASN A 344 -12.70 -22.99 7.27
N ILE A 345 -11.69 -22.48 6.55
CA ILE A 345 -10.44 -21.97 7.14
C ILE A 345 -10.51 -20.51 7.60
N PHE A 346 -11.58 -19.80 7.23
CA PHE A 346 -11.85 -18.44 7.67
C PHE A 346 -13.02 -18.39 8.63
N LYS A 347 -12.90 -17.60 9.70
CA LYS A 347 -14.07 -17.27 10.54
C LYS A 347 -15.07 -16.47 9.70
N LYS A 348 -16.25 -17.02 9.44
CA LYS A 348 -17.35 -16.31 8.77
C LYS A 348 -17.74 -15.10 9.62
N LYS A 349 -17.39 -13.90 9.21
CA LYS A 349 -18.11 -12.71 9.67
C LYS A 349 -19.52 -12.78 9.08
N LYS A 350 -20.55 -12.93 9.92
CA LYS A 350 -21.94 -12.71 9.49
C LYS A 350 -22.06 -11.26 9.03
N ILE A 351 -21.99 -11.03 7.75
CA ILE A 351 -22.34 -9.73 7.15
C ILE A 351 -23.85 -9.66 7.23
N LYS A 352 -24.40 -8.91 8.19
CA LYS A 352 -25.80 -8.52 8.17
C LYS A 352 -25.97 -7.59 6.97
N LEU A 353 -26.49 -8.12 5.87
CA LEU A 353 -26.97 -7.31 4.76
C LEU A 353 -28.10 -6.41 5.30
N LYS A 354 -27.77 -5.16 5.61
CA LYS A 354 -28.80 -4.16 5.87
C LYS A 354 -29.56 -3.94 4.56
N LYS A 355 -30.89 -4.14 4.56
CA LYS A 355 -31.75 -3.72 3.45
C LYS A 355 -31.43 -2.26 3.12
N ILE A 356 -30.84 -2.02 1.96
CA ILE A 356 -30.49 -0.68 1.49
C ILE A 356 -31.81 -0.05 1.07
N LYS A 357 -32.28 0.96 1.81
CA LYS A 357 -33.41 1.83 1.36
C LYS A 357 -32.98 2.53 0.08
N LYS A 358 -33.81 2.48 -0.97
CA LYS A 358 -33.58 3.13 -2.26
C LYS A 358 -33.25 4.61 -2.01
N ASP A 359 -32.17 5.13 -2.62
CA ASP A 359 -31.76 6.55 -2.59
C ASP A 359 -31.40 7.15 -1.22
N ASN A 360 -30.70 6.39 -0.38
CA ASN A 360 -30.22 6.89 0.91
C ASN A 360 -29.02 7.84 0.73
N LEU A 361 -29.31 9.14 0.54
CA LEU A 361 -28.31 10.20 0.51
C LEU A 361 -27.91 10.61 1.93
N ARG A 362 -26.61 10.64 2.22
CA ARG A 362 -26.05 11.06 3.51
C ARG A 362 -24.81 11.91 3.32
N ILE A 363 -24.72 13.00 4.06
CA ILE A 363 -23.50 13.81 4.13
C ILE A 363 -22.85 13.58 5.48
N ARG A 364 -21.53 13.33 5.46
CA ARG A 364 -20.70 13.17 6.65
C ARG A 364 -19.40 13.95 6.53
N PRO A 365 -18.79 14.32 7.66
CA PRO A 365 -17.43 14.85 7.63
C PRO A 365 -16.45 13.86 6.96
N VAL A 366 -15.47 14.41 6.28
CA VAL A 366 -14.33 13.65 5.73
C VAL A 366 -13.43 13.22 6.87
N THR A 367 -12.92 12.00 6.79
CA THR A 367 -11.98 11.40 7.75
C THR A 367 -10.67 11.02 7.08
N ASP A 368 -9.66 10.65 7.85
CA ASP A 368 -8.38 10.19 7.29
C ASP A 368 -8.50 8.93 6.41
N LYS A 369 -9.58 8.16 6.55
CA LYS A 369 -9.90 7.04 5.65
C LYS A 369 -10.32 7.48 4.24
N ASP A 370 -10.59 8.74 4.05
CA ASP A 370 -10.94 9.30 2.74
C ASP A 370 -9.71 9.85 1.97
N LEU A 371 -8.54 9.87 2.61
CA LEU A 371 -7.27 10.44 2.12
C LEU A 371 -7.01 10.17 0.64
N ASN A 372 -6.95 8.91 0.25
CA ASN A 372 -6.58 8.53 -1.12
C ASN A 372 -7.76 8.66 -2.09
N HIS A 373 -8.97 8.40 -1.63
CA HIS A 373 -10.15 8.60 -2.47
C HIS A 373 -10.40 10.10 -2.76
N TYR A 374 -10.08 10.98 -1.83
CA TYR A 374 -10.12 12.42 -2.04
C TYR A 374 -9.14 12.85 -3.13
N LEU A 375 -7.89 12.38 -3.08
CA LEU A 375 -6.88 12.61 -4.12
C LEU A 375 -7.32 12.06 -5.48
N TYR A 376 -7.78 10.81 -5.50
CA TYR A 376 -8.29 10.16 -6.71
C TYR A 376 -9.38 11.02 -7.36
N SER A 377 -10.39 11.41 -6.58
CA SER A 377 -11.50 12.23 -7.07
C SER A 377 -11.04 13.60 -7.57
N ARG A 378 -10.13 14.28 -6.85
CA ARG A 378 -9.54 15.56 -7.31
C ARG A 378 -8.80 15.44 -8.62
N ASN A 379 -8.20 14.31 -8.90
CA ASN A 379 -7.43 14.03 -10.11
C ASN A 379 -8.26 13.47 -11.28
N LEU A 380 -9.58 13.28 -11.11
CA LEU A 380 -10.46 12.95 -12.24
C LEU A 380 -10.48 14.12 -13.25
N GLU A 381 -10.51 13.79 -14.51
CA GLU A 381 -10.47 14.77 -15.61
C GLU A 381 -11.59 15.82 -15.50
N ILE A 382 -12.81 15.38 -15.15
CA ILE A 382 -13.95 16.26 -14.90
C ILE A 382 -13.66 17.34 -13.85
N ASN A 383 -12.82 17.05 -12.87
CA ASN A 383 -12.45 17.99 -11.81
C ASN A 383 -11.20 18.82 -12.18
N THR A 384 -10.17 18.21 -12.78
CA THR A 384 -8.95 18.92 -13.18
C THR A 384 -9.22 19.97 -14.26
N ASN A 385 -10.11 19.68 -15.22
CA ASN A 385 -10.50 20.64 -16.26
C ASN A 385 -11.17 21.90 -15.68
N ASN A 386 -11.85 21.79 -14.54
CA ASN A 386 -12.57 22.86 -13.88
C ASN A 386 -11.81 23.50 -12.68
N SER A 387 -10.60 23.05 -12.39
CA SER A 387 -9.77 23.59 -11.31
C SER A 387 -8.83 24.71 -11.78
N THR A 388 -8.20 25.42 -10.83
CA THR A 388 -7.22 26.47 -11.11
C THR A 388 -6.02 25.95 -11.90
N SER A 389 -5.58 24.72 -11.64
CA SER A 389 -4.53 24.03 -12.39
C SER A 389 -5.10 22.78 -13.05
N LYS A 390 -4.76 22.57 -14.33
CA LYS A 390 -5.07 21.33 -15.05
C LYS A 390 -4.19 20.15 -14.63
N ASN A 391 -3.09 20.40 -13.92
CA ASN A 391 -2.15 19.38 -13.53
C ASN A 391 -2.72 18.49 -12.42
N LYS A 392 -2.48 17.20 -12.54
CA LYS A 392 -2.79 16.25 -11.48
C LYS A 392 -1.96 16.55 -10.22
N ILE A 393 -2.59 16.47 -9.07
CA ILE A 393 -1.93 16.62 -7.78
C ILE A 393 -1.07 15.38 -7.53
N LYS A 394 0.22 15.57 -7.25
CA LYS A 394 1.15 14.47 -6.91
C LYS A 394 0.82 13.92 -5.52
N LYS A 395 1.05 12.62 -5.32
CA LYS A 395 0.73 11.92 -4.05
C LYS A 395 1.42 12.58 -2.85
N LEU A 396 2.72 12.83 -2.93
CA LEU A 396 3.49 13.41 -1.82
C LEU A 396 2.99 14.82 -1.46
N ASP A 397 2.66 15.65 -2.44
CA ASP A 397 2.11 16.99 -2.21
C ASP A 397 0.74 16.92 -1.54
N HIS A 398 -0.10 15.97 -1.96
CA HIS A 398 -1.39 15.73 -1.33
C HIS A 398 -1.26 15.28 0.12
N TYR A 399 -0.36 14.34 0.42
CA TYR A 399 -0.18 13.86 1.79
C TYR A 399 0.34 14.98 2.71
N LEU A 400 1.27 15.79 2.25
CA LEU A 400 1.73 16.97 2.98
C LEU A 400 0.58 17.94 3.26
N TRP A 401 -0.17 18.29 2.22
CA TRP A 401 -1.34 19.15 2.35
C TRP A 401 -2.38 18.55 3.31
N TRP A 402 -2.71 17.26 3.17
CA TRP A 402 -3.73 16.58 3.98
C TRP A 402 -3.49 16.68 5.48
N PHE A 403 -2.27 16.45 5.90
CA PHE A 403 -1.91 16.51 7.31
C PHE A 403 -1.65 17.93 7.83
N LYS A 404 -1.49 18.93 6.96
CA LYS A 404 -1.32 20.34 7.34
C LYS A 404 -2.62 21.14 7.34
N ASN A 405 -3.50 20.87 6.37
CA ASN A 405 -4.65 21.73 6.09
C ASN A 405 -5.63 21.78 7.27
N LYS A 406 -6.33 22.91 7.34
CA LYS A 406 -7.41 23.17 8.30
C LYS A 406 -8.80 23.19 7.63
N ARG A 407 -8.86 22.83 6.34
CA ARG A 407 -10.08 22.83 5.54
C ARG A 407 -11.09 21.86 6.11
N LYS A 408 -12.33 22.29 6.30
CA LYS A 408 -13.46 21.43 6.64
C LYS A 408 -13.99 20.82 5.34
N SER A 409 -14.00 19.51 5.27
CA SER A 409 -14.49 18.79 4.10
C SER A 409 -15.55 17.78 4.48
N TYR A 410 -16.51 17.58 3.56
CA TYR A 410 -17.62 16.65 3.72
C TYR A 410 -17.73 15.80 2.47
N VAL A 411 -18.34 14.63 2.60
CA VAL A 411 -18.61 13.73 1.50
C VAL A 411 -20.08 13.35 1.46
N LEU A 412 -20.71 13.56 0.31
CA LEU A 412 -22.04 13.01 0.01
C LEU A 412 -21.87 11.55 -0.39
N THR A 413 -22.65 10.69 0.25
CA THR A 413 -22.74 9.27 -0.10
C THR A 413 -24.15 8.89 -0.49
N LYS A 414 -24.30 8.02 -1.50
CA LYS A 414 -25.54 7.38 -1.91
C LYS A 414 -25.40 5.88 -1.75
N ASN A 415 -26.24 5.28 -0.92
CA ASN A 415 -26.14 3.85 -0.60
C ASN A 415 -24.74 3.38 -0.16
N GLY A 416 -23.99 4.27 0.52
CA GLY A 416 -22.61 4.00 0.96
C GLY A 416 -21.51 4.32 -0.07
N LEU A 417 -21.85 4.55 -1.34
CA LEU A 417 -20.91 4.99 -2.36
C LEU A 417 -20.68 6.50 -2.27
N LYS A 418 -19.43 6.92 -2.42
CA LYS A 418 -19.05 8.35 -2.39
C LYS A 418 -19.41 8.99 -3.74
N ILE A 419 -20.17 10.08 -3.72
CA ILE A 419 -20.72 10.75 -4.90
C ILE A 419 -19.98 12.04 -5.20
N LEU A 420 -19.83 12.89 -4.17
CA LEU A 420 -19.13 14.16 -4.32
C LEU A 420 -18.55 14.64 -2.98
N TYR A 421 -17.48 15.41 -3.06
CA TYR A 421 -16.90 16.12 -1.92
C TYR A 421 -17.29 17.58 -1.92
N LEU A 422 -17.58 18.10 -0.72
CA LEU A 422 -17.73 19.52 -0.43
C LEU A 422 -16.58 19.97 0.46
N TYR A 423 -16.19 21.23 0.34
CA TYR A 423 -15.26 21.82 1.30
C TYR A 423 -15.60 23.27 1.61
N GLU A 424 -15.16 23.68 2.77
CA GLU A 424 -15.22 25.05 3.26
C GLU A 424 -13.92 25.41 3.98
N GLU A 425 -13.46 26.63 3.82
CA GLU A 425 -12.23 27.12 4.44
C GLU A 425 -12.37 28.59 4.80
N ASN A 426 -12.06 28.94 6.05
CA ASN A 426 -11.94 30.33 6.46
C ASN A 426 -10.61 30.86 5.92
N LEU A 427 -10.64 31.94 5.15
CA LEU A 427 -9.46 32.50 4.52
C LEU A 427 -8.89 33.69 5.28
N PHE A 428 -9.77 34.64 5.67
CA PHE A 428 -9.38 35.88 6.33
C PHE A 428 -10.61 36.56 6.95
N SER A 429 -10.34 37.58 7.76
CA SER A 429 -11.35 38.52 8.26
C SER A 429 -11.02 39.94 7.78
N LEU A 430 -12.05 40.71 7.46
CA LEU A 430 -11.99 42.13 7.14
C LEU A 430 -13.11 42.85 7.90
N LYS A 431 -12.79 43.93 8.63
CA LYS A 431 -13.79 44.77 9.36
C LYS A 431 -14.75 43.89 10.19
N ASN A 432 -14.23 42.93 10.96
CA ASN A 432 -14.96 41.97 11.79
C ASN A 432 -15.89 41.01 11.03
N ILE A 433 -15.80 40.92 9.71
CA ILE A 433 -16.54 39.95 8.87
C ILE A 433 -15.61 38.83 8.48
N GLU A 434 -15.99 37.58 8.76
CA GLU A 434 -15.27 36.39 8.29
C GLU A 434 -15.58 36.11 6.82
N TYR A 435 -14.55 35.81 6.04
CA TYR A 435 -14.65 35.43 4.64
C TYR A 435 -14.23 34.00 4.42
N ASN A 436 -15.18 33.18 4.01
CA ASN A 436 -14.99 31.78 3.73
C ASN A 436 -15.06 31.49 2.24
N ILE A 437 -14.30 30.51 1.78
CA ILE A 437 -14.51 29.91 0.46
C ILE A 437 -15.20 28.57 0.60
N SER A 438 -16.00 28.22 -0.41
CA SER A 438 -16.57 26.90 -0.57
C SER A 438 -16.34 26.37 -1.98
N GLY A 439 -16.40 25.06 -2.10
CA GLY A 439 -16.32 24.40 -3.40
C GLY A 439 -16.66 22.94 -3.29
N TRP A 440 -16.75 22.30 -4.45
CA TRP A 440 -17.09 20.90 -4.57
C TRP A 440 -16.38 20.25 -5.76
N PHE A 441 -16.32 18.91 -5.76
CA PHE A 441 -15.84 18.11 -6.87
C PHE A 441 -16.45 16.71 -6.84
N ALA A 442 -16.74 16.16 -8.02
CA ALA A 442 -17.40 14.87 -8.17
C ALA A 442 -16.45 13.69 -7.89
N CYS A 443 -16.99 12.58 -7.43
CA CYS A 443 -16.25 11.33 -7.23
C CYS A 443 -16.30 10.41 -8.47
N SER A 444 -17.24 10.62 -9.39
CA SER A 444 -17.37 9.91 -10.66
C SER A 444 -18.04 10.80 -11.70
N LYS A 445 -18.06 10.34 -12.95
CA LYS A 445 -18.81 11.00 -14.05
C LYS A 445 -20.33 10.89 -13.87
N ASP A 446 -20.80 9.94 -13.08
CA ASP A 446 -22.22 9.63 -12.87
C ASP A 446 -22.88 10.51 -11.79
N CYS A 447 -22.18 11.50 -11.26
CA CYS A 447 -22.72 12.45 -10.31
C CYS A 447 -23.78 13.33 -10.98
N THR A 448 -25.02 13.23 -10.53
CA THR A 448 -26.18 13.93 -11.11
C THR A 448 -26.34 15.33 -10.57
N ILE A 449 -27.02 16.21 -11.33
CA ILE A 449 -27.37 17.57 -10.91
C ILE A 449 -28.20 17.55 -9.61
N LYS A 450 -29.11 16.58 -9.45
CA LYS A 450 -29.94 16.41 -8.24
C LYS A 450 -29.08 16.17 -7.00
N GLU A 451 -28.05 15.34 -7.12
CA GLU A 451 -27.11 15.05 -6.03
C GLU A 451 -26.23 16.26 -5.68
N ILE A 452 -25.80 17.01 -6.70
CA ILE A 452 -25.02 18.25 -6.52
C ILE A 452 -25.90 19.30 -5.80
N LEU A 453 -27.12 19.52 -6.24
CA LEU A 453 -28.05 20.48 -5.62
C LEU A 453 -28.37 20.08 -4.18
N TYR A 454 -28.60 18.79 -3.91
CA TYR A 454 -28.79 18.30 -2.54
C TYR A 454 -27.62 18.68 -1.63
N ALA A 455 -26.40 18.45 -2.08
CA ALA A 455 -25.19 18.73 -1.30
C ALA A 455 -24.96 20.24 -1.09
N LEU A 456 -25.16 21.04 -2.14
CA LEU A 456 -24.97 22.50 -2.07
C LEU A 456 -26.04 23.18 -1.21
N ASN A 457 -27.31 22.73 -1.28
CA ASN A 457 -28.37 23.20 -0.39
C ASN A 457 -28.08 22.83 1.07
N TRP A 458 -27.62 21.60 1.34
CA TRP A 458 -27.21 21.20 2.69
C TRP A 458 -26.10 22.10 3.24
N GLN A 459 -25.10 22.46 2.44
CA GLN A 459 -24.01 23.36 2.83
C GLN A 459 -24.55 24.77 3.11
N ARG A 460 -25.51 25.25 2.28
CA ARG A 460 -26.15 26.56 2.42
C ARG A 460 -26.83 26.75 3.78
N TYR A 461 -27.53 25.73 4.28
CA TYR A 461 -28.23 25.81 5.58
C TYR A 461 -27.29 25.95 6.79
N LYS A 462 -26.00 25.75 6.60
CA LYS A 462 -24.97 25.93 7.63
C LYS A 462 -24.42 27.35 7.70
N TYR A 463 -24.80 28.24 6.77
CA TYR A 463 -24.24 29.58 6.71
C TYR A 463 -24.77 30.43 7.89
N LYS A 464 -23.81 31.00 8.65
CA LYS A 464 -24.07 31.91 9.73
C LYS A 464 -24.22 33.35 9.21
N LYS A 465 -25.05 34.20 9.87
CA LYS A 465 -25.31 35.58 9.46
C LYS A 465 -24.05 36.46 9.36
N ASN A 466 -23.02 36.21 10.18
CA ASN A 466 -21.79 37.03 10.22
C ASN A 466 -20.65 36.51 9.35
N VAL A 467 -20.93 35.60 8.43
CA VAL A 467 -19.91 35.02 7.53
C VAL A 467 -20.26 35.31 6.09
N LYS A 468 -19.37 35.93 5.36
CA LYS A 468 -19.50 36.12 3.92
C LYS A 468 -18.79 35.01 3.16
N TRP A 469 -19.42 34.55 2.11
CA TRP A 469 -18.91 33.46 1.30
C TRP A 469 -18.41 33.97 -0.03
N LEU A 470 -17.21 33.54 -0.41
CA LEU A 470 -16.60 33.83 -1.68
C LEU A 470 -16.47 32.55 -2.50
N SER A 471 -16.62 32.67 -3.80
CA SER A 471 -16.36 31.61 -4.75
C SER A 471 -15.77 32.16 -6.03
N PHE A 472 -14.97 31.37 -6.72
CA PHE A 472 -14.47 31.70 -8.04
C PHE A 472 -14.63 30.49 -8.95
N ILE A 473 -15.17 30.72 -10.13
CA ILE A 473 -15.56 29.68 -11.07
C ILE A 473 -14.91 30.00 -12.42
N LYS A 474 -14.29 28.98 -13.01
CA LYS A 474 -13.67 29.10 -14.32
C LYS A 474 -14.72 29.47 -15.37
N ASN A 475 -14.44 30.42 -16.27
CA ASN A 475 -15.35 30.89 -17.30
C ASN A 475 -15.93 29.77 -18.17
N SER A 476 -15.15 28.70 -18.38
CA SER A 476 -15.57 27.52 -19.14
C SER A 476 -16.49 26.56 -18.37
N ASN A 477 -16.61 26.70 -17.03
CA ASN A 477 -17.43 25.79 -16.22
C ASN A 477 -18.89 26.21 -16.18
N LYS A 478 -19.60 26.03 -17.29
CA LYS A 478 -20.99 26.45 -17.48
C LYS A 478 -21.95 25.87 -16.43
N LEU A 479 -21.71 24.61 -15.98
CA LEU A 479 -22.55 23.97 -14.97
C LEU A 479 -22.46 24.69 -13.64
N SER A 480 -21.23 24.91 -13.11
CA SER A 480 -21.06 25.60 -11.83
C SER A 480 -21.56 27.05 -11.88
N ILE A 481 -21.43 27.74 -13.02
CA ILE A 481 -21.97 29.08 -13.23
C ILE A 481 -23.51 29.07 -13.12
N LYS A 482 -24.19 28.13 -13.80
CA LYS A 482 -25.67 27.99 -13.72
C LYS A 482 -26.12 27.67 -12.30
N LEU A 483 -25.43 26.75 -11.62
CA LEU A 483 -25.74 26.35 -10.24
C LEU A 483 -25.56 27.51 -9.25
N SER A 484 -24.50 28.32 -9.41
CA SER A 484 -24.27 29.48 -8.55
C SER A 484 -25.39 30.53 -8.68
N LYS A 485 -25.81 30.83 -9.92
CA LYS A 485 -26.96 31.72 -10.16
C LYS A 485 -28.23 31.16 -9.52
N TYR A 486 -28.54 29.88 -9.74
CA TYR A 486 -29.70 29.22 -9.15
C TYR A 486 -29.71 29.26 -7.63
N LEU A 487 -28.56 29.13 -7.01
CA LEU A 487 -28.38 29.17 -5.55
C LEU A 487 -28.33 30.59 -4.98
N GLY A 488 -28.49 31.64 -5.80
CA GLY A 488 -28.54 33.03 -5.34
C GLY A 488 -27.19 33.64 -4.99
N TRP A 489 -26.11 33.22 -5.69
CA TRP A 489 -24.81 33.87 -5.62
C TRP A 489 -24.76 35.08 -6.56
N SER A 490 -24.27 36.21 -6.06
CA SER A 490 -24.10 37.44 -6.83
C SER A 490 -22.71 37.49 -7.49
N ILE A 491 -22.66 37.89 -8.75
CA ILE A 491 -21.40 38.13 -9.45
C ILE A 491 -20.83 39.45 -8.94
N VAL A 492 -19.55 39.46 -8.60
CA VAL A 492 -18.82 40.67 -8.26
C VAL A 492 -18.28 41.31 -9.53
N LYS A 493 -18.81 42.48 -9.91
CA LYS A 493 -18.46 43.21 -11.14
C LYS A 493 -17.43 44.29 -10.92
N ASP A 494 -17.44 44.97 -9.76
CA ASP A 494 -16.62 46.13 -9.44
C ASP A 494 -15.45 45.81 -8.53
N LYS A 495 -14.61 46.79 -8.23
CA LYS A 495 -13.53 46.68 -7.24
C LYS A 495 -14.10 46.29 -5.88
N ASP A 496 -13.74 45.12 -5.41
CA ASP A 496 -14.15 44.57 -4.09
C ASP A 496 -12.90 44.13 -3.34
N GLU A 497 -12.62 44.81 -2.22
CA GLU A 497 -11.44 44.53 -1.37
C GLU A 497 -11.31 43.07 -0.96
N SER A 498 -12.47 42.37 -0.72
CA SER A 498 -12.47 40.96 -0.34
C SER A 498 -12.06 40.03 -1.50
N ILE A 499 -12.42 40.41 -2.73
CA ILE A 499 -12.01 39.67 -3.93
C ILE A 499 -10.54 39.90 -4.27
N ASP A 500 -10.05 41.12 -4.12
CA ASP A 500 -8.62 41.41 -4.36
C ASP A 500 -7.74 40.68 -3.36
N LYS A 501 -8.15 40.64 -2.09
CA LYS A 501 -7.47 39.83 -1.06
C LYS A 501 -7.55 38.32 -1.36
N LEU A 502 -8.69 37.81 -1.86
CA LEU A 502 -8.84 36.43 -2.32
C LEU A 502 -7.88 36.12 -3.47
N LYS A 503 -7.81 36.98 -4.49
CA LYS A 503 -6.91 36.81 -5.64
C LYS A 503 -5.45 36.77 -5.21
N PHE A 504 -5.04 37.65 -4.33
CA PHE A 504 -3.70 37.70 -3.76
C PHE A 504 -3.34 36.42 -3.00
N LEU A 505 -4.19 36.00 -2.05
CA LEU A 505 -3.94 34.82 -1.20
C LEU A 505 -3.88 33.50 -1.98
N LEU A 506 -4.66 33.38 -3.04
CA LEU A 506 -4.73 32.16 -3.85
C LEU A 506 -3.96 32.24 -5.17
N ASN A 507 -3.25 33.36 -5.42
CA ASN A 507 -2.50 33.63 -6.64
C ASN A 507 -3.35 33.39 -7.91
N ILE A 508 -4.58 33.95 -7.94
CA ILE A 508 -5.53 33.75 -9.02
C ILE A 508 -5.42 34.85 -10.06
N LYS A 509 -5.18 34.47 -11.33
CA LYS A 509 -5.23 35.40 -12.48
C LYS A 509 -6.67 35.64 -12.90
N THR A 510 -7.09 36.92 -13.01
CA THR A 510 -8.49 37.37 -13.14
C THR A 510 -9.20 36.95 -14.41
N ASN A 511 -8.53 36.95 -15.55
CA ASN A 511 -9.15 36.76 -16.88
C ASN A 511 -9.72 35.35 -17.17
N LYS A 512 -9.54 34.41 -16.26
CA LYS A 512 -10.04 33.02 -16.43
C LYS A 512 -11.16 32.65 -15.49
N PHE A 513 -11.54 33.53 -14.54
CA PHE A 513 -12.49 33.21 -13.49
C PHE A 513 -13.51 34.31 -13.28
N ILE A 514 -14.74 33.91 -12.99
CA ILE A 514 -15.83 34.77 -12.47
C ILE A 514 -15.84 34.63 -10.96
N PHE A 515 -15.91 35.77 -10.27
CA PHE A 515 -15.96 35.80 -8.82
C PHE A 515 -17.39 36.01 -8.32
N TYR A 516 -17.72 35.30 -7.27
CA TYR A 516 -19.05 35.31 -6.66
C TYR A 516 -18.93 35.61 -5.18
N LYS A 517 -19.94 36.31 -4.66
CA LYS A 517 -20.10 36.65 -3.25
C LYS A 517 -21.52 36.34 -2.77
N ARG A 518 -21.62 35.98 -1.51
CA ARG A 518 -22.89 35.71 -0.84
C ARG A 518 -22.80 36.08 0.61
#